data_11a84377a32aebfcec5d1f677c4fe052
#
_entry.id   11a84377a32aebfcec5d1f677c4fe052
#
_cell.length_a   1.000
_cell.length_b   1.000
_cell.length_c   1.000
_cell.angle_alpha   90.00
_cell.angle_beta   90.00
_cell.angle_gamma   90.00
#
_symmetry.space_group_name_H-M   'P 1'
#
loop_
_entity.id
_entity.type
_entity.pdbx_description
1 polymer ?
#
loop_
_entity_poly.entity_id
_entity_poly.type
_entity_poly.pdbx_seq_one_letter_code
_entity_poly.pdbx_strand_id
1 'polypeptide(L)'
;VASLKKITLIATGGTIEKTYDEQEGILANGTSILELMLGSLQLDGVEITHLSLMDKDSREMTEQDHLHIAQTVGTCSHSCDGVIVIHGTDTLAITGECIVSTFPELEVPCVLTGAMRPWIMRNTDALQNLVESLSVVKLVDPGVYVAMHNCVLQFPGVVKDTKQLRFIKKES
;
A
#
# COMPACT_ATOMS: atom_id res chain seq x y z
N VAL A 1 -12.40 -24.13 -12.49
CA VAL A 1 -11.20 -23.28 -12.56
C VAL A 1 -11.53 -22.03 -11.77
N ALA A 2 -10.79 -21.75 -10.69
CA ALA A 2 -10.98 -20.51 -9.95
C ALA A 2 -10.72 -19.33 -10.90
N SER A 3 -11.62 -18.34 -10.92
CA SER A 3 -11.41 -17.17 -11.75
C SER A 3 -10.18 -16.41 -11.32
N LEU A 4 -9.39 -15.97 -12.30
CA LEU A 4 -8.19 -15.15 -12.06
C LEU A 4 -8.62 -13.83 -11.39
N LYS A 5 -8.04 -13.53 -10.23
CA LYS A 5 -8.30 -12.26 -9.52
C LYS A 5 -7.43 -11.15 -10.10
N LYS A 6 -8.05 -10.08 -10.53
CA LYS A 6 -7.36 -8.88 -11.04
C LYS A 6 -7.11 -7.90 -9.91
N ILE A 7 -5.85 -7.67 -9.60
CA ILE A 7 -5.44 -6.74 -8.54
C ILE A 7 -4.68 -5.57 -9.16
N THR A 8 -5.11 -4.36 -8.89
CA THR A 8 -4.34 -3.16 -9.23
C THR A 8 -3.47 -2.76 -8.06
N LEU A 9 -2.17 -2.66 -8.29
CA LEU A 9 -1.18 -2.23 -7.33
C LEU A 9 -0.70 -0.83 -7.68
N ILE A 10 -1.03 0.14 -6.83
CA ILE A 10 -0.70 1.56 -6.99
C ILE A 10 0.52 1.86 -6.14
N ALA A 11 1.62 2.26 -6.77
CA ALA A 11 2.84 2.70 -6.10
C ALA A 11 2.82 4.23 -5.95
N THR A 12 3.06 4.70 -4.73
CA THR A 12 3.13 6.14 -4.41
C THR A 12 4.49 6.57 -3.86
N GLY A 13 5.46 5.65 -3.81
CA GLY A 13 6.77 5.84 -3.20
C GLY A 13 6.82 5.32 -1.76
N GLY A 14 7.61 5.96 -0.93
CA GLY A 14 7.79 5.59 0.47
C GLY A 14 8.98 4.68 0.71
N THR A 15 9.16 4.29 1.97
CA THR A 15 10.34 3.54 2.44
C THR A 15 10.54 2.19 1.74
N ILE A 16 9.46 1.53 1.37
CA ILE A 16 9.50 0.19 0.74
C ILE A 16 10.29 0.19 -0.57
N GLU A 17 10.23 1.27 -1.34
CA GLU A 17 10.88 1.40 -2.65
C GLU A 17 12.24 2.10 -2.60
N LYS A 18 12.72 2.51 -1.41
CA LYS A 18 14.02 3.17 -1.29
C LYS A 18 15.18 2.21 -1.52
N THR A 19 16.13 2.66 -2.34
CA THR A 19 17.43 2.02 -2.57
C THR A 19 18.55 2.94 -2.14
N TYR A 20 19.78 2.38 -1.99
CA TYR A 20 20.94 3.20 -1.69
C TYR A 20 21.49 3.83 -2.99
N ASP A 21 21.56 5.13 -3.01
CA ASP A 21 22.25 5.90 -4.05
C ASP A 21 23.72 6.09 -3.64
N GLU A 22 24.62 5.41 -4.34
CA GLU A 22 26.06 5.46 -4.04
C GLU A 22 26.69 6.82 -4.36
N GLN A 23 26.12 7.58 -5.30
CA GLN A 23 26.66 8.87 -5.72
C GLN A 23 26.30 9.96 -4.70
N GLU A 24 25.07 9.95 -4.23
CA GLU A 24 24.58 10.92 -3.24
C GLU A 24 24.79 10.45 -1.79
N GLY A 25 25.08 9.17 -1.57
CA GLY A 25 25.28 8.60 -0.25
C GLY A 25 24.00 8.54 0.61
N ILE A 26 22.83 8.52 -0.03
CA ILE A 26 21.51 8.55 0.61
C ILE A 26 20.63 7.38 0.17
N LEU A 27 19.56 7.15 0.92
CA LEU A 27 18.46 6.28 0.48
C LEU A 27 17.49 7.11 -0.36
N ALA A 28 17.40 6.77 -1.64
CA ALA A 28 16.48 7.38 -2.60
C ALA A 28 15.50 6.35 -3.16
N ASN A 29 14.40 6.81 -3.73
CA ASN A 29 13.49 5.92 -4.45
C ASN A 29 14.13 5.53 -5.78
N GLY A 30 14.24 4.22 -6.01
CA GLY A 30 14.79 3.66 -7.25
C GLY A 30 13.69 3.03 -8.10
N THR A 31 14.04 2.83 -9.36
CA THR A 31 13.15 2.18 -10.32
C THR A 31 12.90 0.72 -9.94
N SER A 32 11.62 0.34 -9.83
CA SER A 32 11.17 -1.05 -9.96
C SER A 32 11.53 -2.04 -8.83
N ILE A 33 11.78 -1.58 -7.61
CA ILE A 33 11.93 -2.48 -6.45
C ILE A 33 10.68 -3.36 -6.30
N LEU A 34 9.50 -2.80 -6.52
CA LEU A 34 8.24 -3.50 -6.40
C LEU A 34 8.12 -4.65 -7.44
N GLU A 35 8.61 -4.44 -8.66
CA GLU A 35 8.65 -5.50 -9.68
C GLU A 35 9.61 -6.61 -9.30
N LEU A 36 10.76 -6.29 -8.70
CA LEU A 36 11.69 -7.28 -8.18
C LEU A 36 11.06 -8.11 -7.06
N MET A 37 10.33 -7.45 -6.14
CA MET A 37 9.63 -8.13 -5.06
C MET A 37 8.54 -9.05 -5.61
N LEU A 38 7.70 -8.57 -6.51
CA LEU A 38 6.64 -9.35 -7.16
C LEU A 38 7.21 -10.53 -7.94
N GLY A 39 8.31 -10.33 -8.67
CA GLY A 39 9.01 -11.36 -9.44
C GLY A 39 9.59 -12.49 -8.58
N SER A 40 9.80 -12.26 -7.28
CA SER A 40 10.27 -13.27 -6.33
C SER A 40 9.16 -14.14 -5.74
N LEU A 41 7.89 -13.78 -5.98
CA LEU A 41 6.73 -14.44 -5.40
C LEU A 41 6.08 -15.45 -6.36
N GLN A 42 5.42 -16.44 -5.79
CA GLN A 42 4.53 -17.34 -6.52
C GLN A 42 3.11 -16.78 -6.43
N LEU A 43 2.60 -16.24 -7.54
CA LEU A 43 1.35 -15.50 -7.60
C LEU A 43 0.28 -16.22 -8.42
N ASP A 44 0.03 -17.50 -8.09
CA ASP A 44 -0.99 -18.29 -8.76
C ASP A 44 -2.39 -17.73 -8.54
N GLY A 45 -3.17 -17.66 -9.62
CA GLY A 45 -4.56 -17.20 -9.57
C GLY A 45 -4.74 -15.68 -9.42
N VAL A 46 -3.68 -14.89 -9.61
CA VAL A 46 -3.70 -13.44 -9.53
C VAL A 46 -3.07 -12.82 -10.78
N GLU A 47 -3.73 -11.82 -11.35
CA GLU A 47 -3.18 -10.93 -12.36
C GLU A 47 -2.95 -9.56 -11.73
N ILE A 48 -1.72 -9.08 -11.73
CA ILE A 48 -1.36 -7.79 -11.13
C ILE A 48 -1.11 -6.75 -12.21
N THR A 49 -1.84 -5.66 -12.14
CA THR A 49 -1.56 -4.43 -12.89
C THR A 49 -0.82 -3.46 -11.98
N HIS A 50 0.40 -3.12 -12.33
CA HIS A 50 1.21 -2.15 -11.60
C HIS A 50 1.01 -0.74 -12.17
N LEU A 51 0.61 0.20 -11.31
CA LEU A 51 0.45 1.62 -11.62
C LEU A 51 1.41 2.45 -10.75
N SER A 52 2.43 3.02 -11.36
CA SER A 52 3.31 3.99 -10.71
C SER A 52 2.66 5.38 -10.75
N LEU A 53 2.02 5.78 -9.66
CA LEU A 53 1.25 7.01 -9.60
C LEU A 53 2.10 8.21 -9.23
N MET A 54 2.96 8.07 -8.25
CA MET A 54 3.91 9.08 -7.80
C MET A 54 5.09 8.42 -7.07
N ASP A 55 6.12 9.23 -6.82
CA ASP A 55 7.33 8.82 -6.12
C ASP A 55 7.66 9.87 -5.04
N LYS A 56 6.89 9.85 -3.94
CA LYS A 56 7.02 10.82 -2.86
C LYS A 56 7.32 10.18 -1.51
N ASP A 57 8.12 10.86 -0.70
CA ASP A 57 8.10 10.64 0.74
C ASP A 57 6.73 11.07 1.28
N SER A 58 6.10 10.22 2.06
CA SER A 58 4.74 10.49 2.53
C SER A 58 4.64 11.75 3.41
N ARG A 59 5.73 12.16 4.05
CA ARG A 59 5.81 13.42 4.81
C ARG A 59 5.73 14.67 3.95
N GLU A 60 6.01 14.54 2.65
CA GLU A 60 5.94 15.63 1.67
C GLU A 60 4.61 15.63 0.89
N MET A 61 3.73 14.67 1.17
CA MET A 61 2.42 14.60 0.53
C MET A 61 1.51 15.72 1.02
N THR A 62 0.83 16.35 0.06
CA THR A 62 -0.19 17.37 0.28
C THR A 62 -1.59 16.75 0.34
N GLU A 63 -2.60 17.51 0.75
CA GLU A 63 -4.00 17.10 0.68
C GLU A 63 -4.42 16.69 -0.74
N GLN A 64 -3.88 17.39 -1.75
CA GLN A 64 -4.13 17.07 -3.16
C GLN A 64 -3.51 15.73 -3.56
N ASP A 65 -2.35 15.37 -3.03
CA ASP A 65 -1.75 14.06 -3.27
C ASP A 65 -2.61 12.94 -2.69
N HIS A 66 -3.08 13.09 -1.45
CA HIS A 66 -3.98 12.13 -0.81
C HIS A 66 -5.29 11.98 -1.59
N LEU A 67 -5.87 13.10 -2.04
CA LEU A 67 -7.09 13.08 -2.87
C LEU A 67 -6.83 12.45 -4.23
N HIS A 68 -5.69 12.71 -4.86
CA HIS A 68 -5.32 12.09 -6.13
C HIS A 68 -5.19 10.58 -6.02
N ILE A 69 -4.59 10.09 -4.92
CA ILE A 69 -4.54 8.65 -4.62
C ILE A 69 -5.96 8.09 -4.45
N ALA A 70 -6.81 8.75 -3.68
CA ALA A 70 -8.19 8.31 -3.47
C ALA A 70 -8.99 8.24 -4.78
N GLN A 71 -8.90 9.24 -5.64
CA GLN A 71 -9.55 9.27 -6.96
C GLN A 71 -9.02 8.15 -7.88
N THR A 72 -7.72 7.87 -7.83
CA THR A 72 -7.11 6.78 -8.59
C THR A 72 -7.64 5.42 -8.11
N VAL A 73 -7.75 5.21 -6.80
CA VAL A 73 -8.37 4.00 -6.22
C VAL A 73 -9.80 3.84 -6.72
N GLY A 74 -10.62 4.91 -6.66
CA GLY A 74 -11.99 4.89 -7.16
C GLY A 74 -12.07 4.55 -8.65
N THR A 75 -11.18 5.10 -9.47
CA THR A 75 -11.13 4.79 -10.90
C THR A 75 -10.75 3.33 -11.17
N CYS A 76 -9.71 2.83 -10.48
CA CYS A 76 -9.24 1.45 -10.65
C CYS A 76 -10.27 0.42 -10.17
N SER A 77 -11.06 0.73 -9.15
CA SER A 77 -12.05 -0.18 -8.56
C SER A 77 -13.09 -0.69 -9.55
N HIS A 78 -13.36 0.05 -10.62
CA HIS A 78 -14.31 -0.35 -11.68
C HIS A 78 -13.78 -1.43 -12.63
N SER A 79 -12.49 -1.74 -12.59
CA SER A 79 -11.83 -2.64 -13.56
C SER A 79 -11.03 -3.78 -12.93
N CYS A 80 -11.03 -3.87 -11.59
CA CYS A 80 -10.30 -4.90 -10.87
C CYS A 80 -11.13 -5.50 -9.72
N ASP A 81 -10.64 -6.59 -9.13
CA ASP A 81 -11.26 -7.25 -7.98
C ASP A 81 -10.73 -6.75 -6.63
N GLY A 82 -9.71 -5.90 -6.67
CA GLY A 82 -9.13 -5.29 -5.48
C GLY A 82 -7.97 -4.36 -5.81
N VAL A 83 -7.69 -3.43 -4.91
CA VAL A 83 -6.62 -2.44 -5.05
C VAL A 83 -5.65 -2.57 -3.87
N ILE A 84 -4.36 -2.52 -4.16
CA ILE A 84 -3.32 -2.38 -3.14
C ILE A 84 -2.62 -1.04 -3.37
N VAL A 85 -2.46 -0.25 -2.32
CA VAL A 85 -1.73 1.02 -2.35
C VAL A 85 -0.45 0.88 -1.55
N ILE A 86 0.69 0.97 -2.23
CA ILE A 86 2.00 1.05 -1.59
C ILE A 86 2.27 2.50 -1.21
N HIS A 87 2.49 2.76 0.07
CA HIS A 87 2.51 4.10 0.62
C HIS A 87 3.57 4.25 1.72
N GLY A 88 4.10 5.43 1.88
CA GLY A 88 4.94 5.76 3.04
C GLY A 88 4.11 5.75 4.33
N THR A 89 4.66 5.17 5.39
CA THR A 89 3.90 4.86 6.62
C THR A 89 3.52 6.08 7.45
N ASP A 90 4.18 7.25 7.25
CA ASP A 90 3.96 8.43 8.10
C ASP A 90 2.58 9.08 7.86
N THR A 91 2.11 9.11 6.62
CA THR A 91 0.79 9.67 6.28
C THR A 91 -0.17 8.67 5.63
N LEU A 92 0.16 7.38 5.65
CA LEU A 92 -0.71 6.30 5.15
C LEU A 92 -2.11 6.37 5.75
N ALA A 93 -2.22 6.64 7.05
CA ALA A 93 -3.51 6.76 7.73
C ALA A 93 -4.35 7.92 7.18
N ILE A 94 -3.73 9.04 6.81
CA ILE A 94 -4.42 10.18 6.19
C ILE A 94 -4.99 9.79 4.84
N THR A 95 -4.21 9.07 4.02
CA THR A 95 -4.68 8.56 2.73
C THR A 95 -5.85 7.58 2.90
N GLY A 96 -5.76 6.66 3.87
CA GLY A 96 -6.84 5.72 4.14
C GLY A 96 -8.15 6.41 4.54
N GLU A 97 -8.10 7.41 5.42
CA GLU A 97 -9.25 8.24 5.78
C GLU A 97 -9.80 9.03 4.56
N CYS A 98 -8.90 9.55 3.73
CA CYS A 98 -9.29 10.26 2.50
C CYS A 98 -10.04 9.33 1.53
N ILE A 99 -9.59 8.09 1.35
CA ILE A 99 -10.27 7.11 0.49
C ILE A 99 -11.66 6.79 1.02
N VAL A 100 -11.80 6.48 2.32
CA VAL A 100 -13.10 6.18 2.94
C VAL A 100 -14.07 7.35 2.83
N SER A 101 -13.61 8.58 3.07
CA SER A 101 -14.46 9.76 3.01
C SER A 101 -14.88 10.10 1.58
N THR A 102 -14.02 9.83 0.59
CA THR A 102 -14.30 10.10 -0.82
C THR A 102 -15.19 9.01 -1.44
N PHE A 103 -14.97 7.76 -1.06
CA PHE A 103 -15.68 6.59 -1.57
C PHE A 103 -16.21 5.71 -0.42
N PRO A 104 -17.26 6.15 0.29
CA PRO A 104 -17.80 5.41 1.45
C PRO A 104 -18.38 4.04 1.08
N GLU A 105 -18.77 3.86 -0.17
CA GLU A 105 -19.31 2.61 -0.73
C GLU A 105 -18.39 2.04 -1.80
N LEU A 106 -17.09 1.91 -1.48
CA LEU A 106 -16.13 1.31 -2.41
C LEU A 106 -16.51 -0.16 -2.66
N GLU A 107 -16.67 -0.53 -3.93
CA GLU A 107 -17.19 -1.84 -4.33
C GLU A 107 -16.18 -2.99 -4.27
N VAL A 108 -14.91 -2.68 -4.09
CA VAL A 108 -13.81 -3.66 -3.97
C VAL A 108 -12.96 -3.38 -2.76
N PRO A 109 -12.23 -4.36 -2.22
CA PRO A 109 -11.27 -4.12 -1.17
C PRO A 109 -10.13 -3.22 -1.64
N CYS A 110 -9.77 -2.22 -0.83
CA CYS A 110 -8.57 -1.41 -0.98
C CYS A 110 -7.66 -1.61 0.24
N VAL A 111 -6.48 -2.14 0.03
CA VAL A 111 -5.52 -2.44 1.11
C VAL A 111 -4.31 -1.53 0.97
N LEU A 112 -4.08 -0.66 1.97
CA LEU A 112 -2.89 0.15 2.05
C LEU A 112 -1.80 -0.62 2.82
N THR A 113 -0.56 -0.50 2.36
CA THR A 113 0.60 -1.07 3.01
C THR A 113 1.87 -0.26 2.70
N GLY A 114 2.95 -0.60 3.35
CA GLY A 114 4.25 0.01 3.17
C GLY A 114 5.31 -0.78 3.91
N ALA A 115 6.41 -0.14 4.26
CA ALA A 115 7.44 -0.75 5.09
C ALA A 115 8.05 0.28 6.04
N MET A 116 8.44 -0.18 7.22
CA MET A 116 9.24 0.61 8.16
C MET A 116 10.71 0.59 7.77
N ARG A 117 11.14 -0.49 7.08
CA ARG A 117 12.53 -0.66 6.61
C ARG A 117 12.55 -0.95 5.11
N PRO A 118 13.44 -0.28 4.34
CA PRO A 118 13.56 -0.51 2.91
C PRO A 118 13.77 -1.98 2.54
N TRP A 119 13.28 -2.37 1.37
CA TRP A 119 13.48 -3.72 0.83
C TRP A 119 14.94 -4.18 0.81
N ILE A 120 15.86 -3.28 0.52
CA ILE A 120 17.31 -3.60 0.45
C ILE A 120 17.94 -3.98 1.79
N MET A 121 17.27 -3.75 2.90
CA MET A 121 17.77 -4.11 4.21
C MET A 121 17.49 -5.58 4.53
N ARG A 122 18.47 -6.27 5.15
CA ARG A 122 18.34 -7.70 5.50
C ARG A 122 17.14 -8.01 6.39
N ASN A 123 16.82 -7.09 7.30
CA ASN A 123 15.72 -7.22 8.26
C ASN A 123 14.48 -6.44 7.83
N THR A 124 14.31 -6.25 6.53
CA THR A 124 13.15 -5.54 5.98
C THR A 124 11.83 -6.25 6.33
N ASP A 125 10.80 -5.45 6.56
CA ASP A 125 9.41 -5.89 6.69
C ASP A 125 8.65 -5.81 5.36
N ALA A 126 9.29 -5.32 4.30
CA ALA A 126 8.65 -5.02 3.02
C ALA A 126 7.97 -6.24 2.37
N LEU A 127 8.68 -7.36 2.26
CA LEU A 127 8.13 -8.56 1.60
C LEU A 127 6.98 -9.16 2.40
N GLN A 128 7.10 -9.21 3.72
CA GLN A 128 6.02 -9.67 4.60
C GLN A 128 4.76 -8.83 4.37
N ASN A 129 4.88 -7.51 4.42
CA ASN A 129 3.74 -6.60 4.28
C ASN A 129 3.09 -6.70 2.89
N LEU A 130 3.89 -6.85 1.83
CA LEU A 130 3.39 -7.05 0.47
C LEU A 130 2.62 -8.37 0.35
N VAL A 131 3.18 -9.48 0.85
CA VAL A 131 2.53 -10.81 0.82
C VAL A 131 1.24 -10.81 1.62
N GLU A 132 1.24 -10.22 2.81
CA GLU A 132 0.04 -10.05 3.63
C GLU A 132 -1.04 -9.28 2.86
N SER A 133 -0.68 -8.15 2.24
CA SER A 133 -1.63 -7.33 1.47
C SER A 133 -2.21 -8.08 0.27
N LEU A 134 -1.39 -8.86 -0.45
CA LEU A 134 -1.84 -9.71 -1.56
C LEU A 134 -2.79 -10.82 -1.10
N SER A 135 -2.64 -11.31 0.12
CA SER A 135 -3.55 -12.29 0.70
C SER A 135 -4.85 -11.63 1.18
N VAL A 136 -4.73 -10.54 1.93
CA VAL A 136 -5.84 -9.81 2.53
C VAL A 136 -6.80 -9.28 1.48
N VAL A 137 -6.30 -8.64 0.42
CA VAL A 137 -7.12 -8.06 -0.64
C VAL A 137 -8.05 -9.05 -1.35
N LYS A 138 -7.74 -10.34 -1.28
CA LYS A 138 -8.55 -11.43 -1.85
C LYS A 138 -9.59 -11.99 -0.89
N LEU A 139 -9.46 -11.71 0.41
CA LEU A 139 -10.21 -12.39 1.49
C LEU A 139 -11.18 -11.48 2.23
N VAL A 140 -10.93 -10.17 2.24
CA VAL A 140 -11.77 -9.21 2.96
C VAL A 140 -12.91 -8.71 2.09
N ASP A 141 -13.98 -8.24 2.74
CA ASP A 141 -15.10 -7.58 2.08
C ASP A 141 -14.68 -6.22 1.48
N PRO A 142 -15.47 -5.65 0.55
CA PRO A 142 -15.26 -4.29 0.06
C PRO A 142 -15.10 -3.28 1.20
N GLY A 143 -14.14 -2.38 1.06
CA GLY A 143 -13.78 -1.39 2.08
C GLY A 143 -12.31 -1.01 2.02
N VAL A 144 -11.88 -0.20 2.95
CA VAL A 144 -10.49 0.32 3.02
C VAL A 144 -9.81 -0.21 4.26
N TYR A 145 -8.62 -0.77 4.08
CA TYR A 145 -7.86 -1.46 5.11
C TYR A 145 -6.39 -1.04 5.09
N VAL A 146 -5.71 -1.23 6.20
CA VAL A 146 -4.26 -1.34 6.26
C VAL A 146 -3.87 -2.77 6.63
N ALA A 147 -2.90 -3.34 5.93
CA ALA A 147 -2.33 -4.64 6.26
C ALA A 147 -0.82 -4.49 6.42
N MET A 148 -0.34 -4.73 7.62
CA MET A 148 1.06 -4.57 7.98
C MET A 148 1.39 -5.30 9.28
N HIS A 149 2.54 -5.98 9.33
CA HIS A 149 3.05 -6.64 10.53
C HIS A 149 2.06 -7.65 11.14
N ASN A 150 1.46 -8.48 10.30
CA ASN A 150 0.46 -9.49 10.68
C ASN A 150 -0.79 -8.90 11.35
N CYS A 151 -1.11 -7.65 11.01
CA CYS A 151 -2.28 -6.95 11.52
C CYS A 151 -3.06 -6.34 10.37
N VAL A 152 -4.39 -6.53 10.38
CA VAL A 152 -5.31 -5.94 9.41
C VAL A 152 -6.31 -5.07 10.17
N LEU A 153 -6.38 -3.79 9.80
CA LEU A 153 -7.30 -2.85 10.42
C LEU A 153 -8.13 -2.16 9.33
N GLN A 154 -9.42 -2.07 9.54
CA GLN A 154 -10.33 -1.39 8.65
C GLN A 154 -10.47 0.10 9.02
N PHE A 155 -10.38 0.97 8.03
CA PHE A 155 -10.73 2.38 8.16
C PHE A 155 -12.27 2.55 8.28
N PRO A 156 -12.73 3.65 8.88
CA PRO A 156 -11.98 4.78 9.45
C PRO A 156 -11.43 4.53 10.86
N GLY A 157 -10.60 5.45 11.34
CA GLY A 157 -10.12 5.46 12.72
C GLY A 157 -8.78 4.74 12.92
N VAL A 158 -8.03 4.47 11.86
CA VAL A 158 -6.68 3.91 11.95
C VAL A 158 -5.65 5.01 12.14
N VAL A 159 -4.69 4.81 13.03
CA VAL A 159 -3.58 5.73 13.28
C VAL A 159 -2.26 4.99 13.43
N LYS A 160 -1.15 5.68 13.14
CA LYS A 160 0.19 5.15 13.38
C LYS A 160 0.62 5.40 14.82
N ASP A 161 0.92 4.33 15.54
CA ASP A 161 1.67 4.41 16.80
C ASP A 161 3.16 4.54 16.48
N THR A 162 3.68 5.76 16.62
CA THR A 162 5.07 6.07 16.29
C THR A 162 6.08 5.49 17.29
N LYS A 163 5.64 5.12 18.48
CA LYS A 163 6.51 4.51 19.50
C LYS A 163 6.71 3.02 19.22
N GLN A 164 5.64 2.34 18.82
CA GLN A 164 5.67 0.92 18.53
C GLN A 164 5.86 0.61 17.03
N LEU A 165 5.93 1.62 16.18
CA LEU A 165 6.07 1.52 14.73
C LEU A 165 5.04 0.56 14.10
N ARG A 166 3.78 0.71 14.51
CA ARG A 166 2.64 -0.08 14.01
C ARG A 166 1.39 0.77 13.86
N PHE A 167 0.41 0.25 13.12
CA PHE A 167 -0.91 0.85 13.06
C PHE A 167 -1.81 0.28 14.17
N ILE A 168 -2.68 1.13 14.70
CA ILE A 168 -3.68 0.78 15.71
C ILE A 168 -5.01 1.42 15.36
N LYS A 169 -6.09 0.87 15.90
CA LYS A 169 -7.41 1.47 15.84
C LYS A 169 -7.53 2.47 17.00
N LYS A 170 -8.00 3.69 16.74
CA LYS A 170 -8.40 4.60 17.82
C LYS A 170 -9.55 3.99 18.60
N GLU A 171 -9.45 3.98 19.92
CA GLU A 171 -10.59 3.72 20.76
C GLU A 171 -11.59 4.89 20.59
N SER A 172 -12.83 4.55 20.29
CA SER A 172 -13.95 5.50 20.15
C SER A 172 -14.38 6.04 21.49
#